data_7363268862abcdbc14944a42c7475aa1
#
_entry.id   7363268862abcdbc14944a42c7475aa1
#
_cell.length_a   1.000
_cell.length_b   1.000
_cell.length_c   1.000
_cell.angle_alpha   90.00
_cell.angle_beta   90.00
_cell.angle_gamma   90.00
#
_symmetry.space_group_name_H-M   'P 1'
#
loop_
_entity.id
_entity.type
_entity.pdbx_description
1 polymer ?
#
loop_
_entity_poly.entity_id
_entity_poly.type
_entity_poly.pdbx_seq_one_letter_code
_entity_poly.pdbx_strand_id
1 'polypeptide(L)'
;MNEWSNEKKKMTDALLELGYPVELADEIAKNLGSPKAMSRMTSYLQYVKPSKVELVVDEMLAIRSDIDRWRDKKASEEANACYNELINKGFS
;
A
#
# COMPACT_ATOMS: atom_id res chain seq x y z
N MET A 1 20.23 6.38 -3.82
CA MET A 1 19.30 5.55 -3.33
C MET A 1 17.96 6.05 -3.58
N ASN A 2 17.03 5.26 -3.95
CA ASN A 2 15.72 5.76 -4.21
C ASN A 2 14.78 5.43 -3.05
N GLU A 3 13.65 6.07 -3.08
CA GLU A 3 12.67 5.93 -2.03
C GLU A 3 12.14 4.52 -1.93
N TRP A 4 12.01 3.86 -3.07
CA TRP A 4 11.50 2.49 -3.11
C TRP A 4 12.41 1.55 -2.32
N SER A 5 13.71 1.64 -2.56
CA SER A 5 14.68 0.79 -1.88
C SER A 5 14.71 1.07 -0.38
N ASN A 6 14.62 2.34 0.00
CA ASN A 6 14.61 2.70 1.41
C ASN A 6 13.41 2.14 2.12
N GLU A 7 12.23 2.27 1.52
CA GLU A 7 11.02 1.76 2.14
C GLU A 7 11.00 0.25 2.18
N LYS A 8 11.53 -0.40 1.14
CA LYS A 8 11.64 -1.85 1.14
C LYS A 8 12.53 -2.32 2.27
N LYS A 9 13.64 -1.63 2.50
CA LYS A 9 14.55 -2.00 3.55
C LYS A 9 13.90 -1.88 4.92
N LYS A 10 13.19 -0.78 5.16
CA LYS A 10 12.50 -0.58 6.43
C LYS A 10 11.46 -1.67 6.65
N MET A 11 10.71 -2.00 5.62
CA MET A 11 9.70 -3.04 5.72
C MET A 11 10.35 -4.40 5.98
N THR A 12 11.44 -4.69 5.27
CA THR A 12 12.15 -5.92 5.45
C THR A 12 12.66 -6.06 6.88
N ASP A 13 13.26 -4.99 7.41
CA ASP A 13 13.76 -5.00 8.77
C ASP A 13 12.64 -5.27 9.76
N ALA A 14 11.49 -4.64 9.56
CA ALA A 14 10.35 -4.85 10.45
C ALA A 14 9.87 -6.29 10.42
N LEU A 15 9.84 -6.89 9.23
CA LEU A 15 9.45 -8.30 9.10
C LEU A 15 10.45 -9.22 9.77
N LEU A 16 11.73 -8.95 9.58
CA LEU A 16 12.77 -9.78 10.19
C LEU A 16 12.71 -9.73 11.72
N GLU A 17 12.41 -8.55 12.25
CA GLU A 17 12.27 -8.40 13.69
C GLU A 17 11.14 -9.25 14.24
N LEU A 18 10.11 -9.45 13.44
CA LEU A 18 8.98 -10.26 13.87
C LEU A 18 9.20 -11.75 13.62
N GLY A 19 10.32 -12.10 13.01
CA GLY A 19 10.66 -13.51 12.78
C GLY A 19 10.26 -14.03 11.42
N TYR A 20 9.87 -13.19 10.52
CA TYR A 20 9.51 -13.61 9.17
C TYR A 20 10.73 -13.65 8.26
N PRO A 21 10.72 -14.47 7.22
CA PRO A 21 11.88 -14.58 6.33
C PRO A 21 11.94 -13.42 5.34
N VAL A 22 13.13 -13.17 4.80
CA VAL A 22 13.34 -12.09 3.87
C VAL A 22 12.55 -12.34 2.57
N GLU A 23 12.32 -13.58 2.21
CA GLU A 23 11.54 -13.90 1.01
C GLU A 23 10.14 -13.35 1.09
N LEU A 24 9.55 -13.34 2.28
CA LEU A 24 8.24 -12.77 2.46
C LEU A 24 8.27 -11.27 2.17
N ALA A 25 9.32 -10.59 2.63
CA ALA A 25 9.45 -9.16 2.37
C ALA A 25 9.54 -8.87 0.87
N ASP A 26 10.28 -9.70 0.15
CA ASP A 26 10.40 -9.54 -1.29
C ASP A 26 9.06 -9.70 -1.98
N GLU A 27 8.29 -10.69 -1.59
CA GLU A 27 6.97 -10.91 -2.19
C GLU A 27 6.03 -9.76 -1.89
N ILE A 28 6.04 -9.27 -0.66
CA ILE A 28 5.18 -8.15 -0.28
C ILE A 28 5.57 -6.91 -1.07
N ALA A 29 6.87 -6.66 -1.22
CA ALA A 29 7.33 -5.50 -1.97
C ALA A 29 6.87 -5.56 -3.42
N LYS A 30 6.91 -6.74 -4.03
CA LYS A 30 6.43 -6.90 -5.38
C LYS A 30 4.95 -6.62 -5.50
N ASN A 31 4.18 -7.09 -4.53
CA ASN A 31 2.73 -6.91 -4.57
C ASN A 31 2.32 -5.47 -4.30
N LEU A 32 2.98 -4.80 -3.39
CA LEU A 32 2.64 -3.42 -3.08
C LEU A 32 3.13 -2.44 -4.12
N GLY A 33 4.35 -2.64 -4.59
CA GLY A 33 4.87 -1.94 -5.76
C GLY A 33 5.23 -0.48 -5.60
N SER A 34 4.89 0.19 -4.51
CA SER A 34 5.21 1.60 -4.34
C SER A 34 5.77 1.88 -2.97
N PRO A 35 6.61 2.93 -2.84
CA PRO A 35 7.16 3.29 -1.54
C PRO A 35 6.08 3.63 -0.52
N LYS A 36 5.03 4.29 -0.98
CA LYS A 36 3.95 4.69 -0.09
C LYS A 36 3.24 3.48 0.49
N ALA A 37 2.98 2.49 -0.35
CA ALA A 37 2.34 1.26 0.11
C ALA A 37 3.24 0.51 1.09
N MET A 38 4.53 0.45 0.80
CA MET A 38 5.46 -0.21 1.70
C MET A 38 5.58 0.53 3.03
N SER A 39 5.50 1.84 3.01
CA SER A 39 5.53 2.63 4.24
C SER A 39 4.31 2.31 5.11
N ARG A 40 3.14 2.19 4.50
CA ARG A 40 1.93 1.81 5.23
C ARG A 40 2.08 0.43 5.86
N MET A 41 2.64 -0.50 5.09
CA MET A 41 2.88 -1.85 5.59
C MET A 41 3.84 -1.85 6.76
N THR A 42 4.91 -1.07 6.66
CA THR A 42 5.90 -0.96 7.74
C THR A 42 5.24 -0.46 9.02
N SER A 43 4.40 0.56 8.91
CA SER A 43 3.69 1.08 10.07
C SER A 43 2.81 0.02 10.71
N TYR A 44 2.10 -0.74 9.89
CA TYR A 44 1.26 -1.82 10.39
C TYR A 44 2.11 -2.84 11.16
N LEU A 45 3.24 -3.21 10.58
CA LEU A 45 4.11 -4.21 11.21
C LEU A 45 4.64 -3.72 12.55
N GLN A 46 4.94 -2.44 12.63
CA GLN A 46 5.48 -1.87 13.86
C GLN A 46 4.44 -1.70 14.94
N TYR A 47 3.23 -1.34 14.55
CA TYR A 47 2.19 -1.09 15.52
C TYR A 47 1.44 -2.35 15.95
N VAL A 48 1.08 -3.17 15.01
CA VAL A 48 0.27 -4.36 15.28
C VAL A 48 1.13 -5.55 15.66
N LYS A 49 2.32 -5.64 15.05
CA LYS A 49 3.26 -6.75 15.26
C LYS A 49 2.55 -8.08 15.09
N PRO A 50 2.03 -8.33 13.88
CA PRO A 50 1.22 -9.53 13.66
C PRO A 50 2.02 -10.80 13.91
N SER A 51 1.39 -11.74 14.59
CA SER A 51 2.04 -12.99 14.95
C SER A 51 1.83 -14.09 13.93
N LYS A 52 0.95 -13.86 12.95
CA LYS A 52 0.65 -14.85 11.93
C LYS A 52 0.83 -14.27 10.55
N VAL A 53 1.37 -15.08 9.64
CA VAL A 53 1.60 -14.63 8.29
C VAL A 53 0.30 -14.26 7.58
N GLU A 54 -0.80 -14.91 7.95
CA GLU A 54 -2.10 -14.58 7.37
C GLU A 54 -2.48 -13.13 7.61
N LEU A 55 -2.17 -12.62 8.79
CA LEU A 55 -2.45 -11.22 9.11
C LEU A 55 -1.62 -10.29 8.24
N VAL A 56 -0.38 -10.65 7.98
CA VAL A 56 0.50 -9.87 7.14
C VAL A 56 -0.03 -9.83 5.70
N VAL A 57 -0.43 -10.99 5.20
CA VAL A 57 -0.96 -11.09 3.83
C VAL A 57 -2.28 -10.32 3.72
N ASP A 58 -3.14 -10.45 4.71
CA ASP A 58 -4.42 -9.74 4.70
C ASP A 58 -4.20 -8.23 4.63
N GLU A 59 -3.26 -7.73 5.42
CA GLU A 59 -2.98 -6.30 5.40
C GLU A 59 -2.39 -5.86 4.07
N MET A 60 -1.51 -6.68 3.51
CA MET A 60 -0.92 -6.39 2.20
C MET A 60 -2.02 -6.25 1.15
N LEU A 61 -2.96 -7.17 1.15
CA LEU A 61 -4.06 -7.13 0.19
C LEU A 61 -4.96 -5.94 0.43
N ALA A 62 -5.19 -5.58 1.68
CA ALA A 62 -6.00 -4.42 2.01
C ALA A 62 -5.33 -3.13 1.54
N ILE A 63 -4.03 -3.00 1.75
CA ILE A 63 -3.30 -1.83 1.31
C ILE A 63 -3.33 -1.75 -0.21
N ARG A 64 -3.11 -2.86 -0.88
CA ARG A 64 -3.12 -2.90 -2.33
C ARG A 64 -4.50 -2.51 -2.88
N SER A 65 -5.55 -3.01 -2.25
CA SER A 65 -6.90 -2.68 -2.66
C SER A 65 -7.19 -1.19 -2.48
N ASP A 66 -6.75 -0.61 -1.37
CA ASP A 66 -6.92 0.81 -1.12
C ASP A 66 -6.20 1.65 -2.15
N ILE A 67 -4.97 1.27 -2.50
CA ILE A 67 -4.20 2.00 -3.47
C ILE A 67 -4.83 1.91 -4.86
N ASP A 68 -5.29 0.73 -5.24
CA ASP A 68 -5.95 0.56 -6.52
C ASP A 68 -7.22 1.39 -6.60
N ARG A 69 -7.99 1.40 -5.52
CA ARG A 69 -9.23 2.16 -5.45
C ARG A 69 -8.94 3.65 -5.53
N TRP A 70 -7.89 4.09 -4.87
CA TRP A 70 -7.50 5.49 -4.88
C TRP A 70 -7.06 5.93 -6.28
N ARG A 71 -6.33 5.08 -6.97
CA ARG A 71 -5.92 5.36 -8.34
C ARG A 71 -7.12 5.49 -9.27
N ASP A 72 -8.06 4.58 -9.14
CA ASP A 72 -9.26 4.61 -9.97
C ASP A 72 -10.03 5.90 -9.72
N LYS A 73 -10.16 6.28 -8.46
CA LYS A 73 -10.88 7.48 -8.12
C LYS A 73 -10.20 8.72 -8.69
N LYS A 74 -8.89 8.77 -8.57
CA LYS A 74 -8.15 9.91 -9.07
C LYS A 74 -8.23 10.01 -10.59
N ALA A 75 -8.10 8.87 -11.27
CA ALA A 75 -8.23 8.85 -12.71
C ALA A 75 -9.61 9.29 -13.16
N SER A 76 -10.63 8.83 -12.46
CA SER A 76 -12.00 9.24 -12.77
C SER A 76 -12.19 10.72 -12.58
N GLU A 77 -11.65 11.27 -11.52
CA GLU A 77 -11.77 12.69 -11.26
C GLU A 77 -11.13 13.51 -12.36
N GLU A 78 -9.97 13.10 -12.81
CA GLU A 78 -9.28 13.79 -13.88
C GLU A 78 -10.04 13.67 -15.19
N ALA A 79 -10.51 12.49 -15.47
CA ALA A 79 -11.24 12.25 -16.71
C ALA A 79 -12.53 13.02 -16.76
N ASN A 80 -13.17 13.21 -15.64
CA ASN A 80 -14.47 13.82 -15.59
C ASN A 80 -14.46 15.26 -15.10
N ALA A 81 -13.31 15.87 -15.05
CA ALA A 81 -13.22 17.23 -14.53
C ALA A 81 -14.19 18.18 -15.22
N CYS A 82 -14.16 18.20 -16.52
CA CYS A 82 -15.06 19.03 -17.27
C CYS A 82 -16.49 18.58 -17.16
N TYR A 83 -16.65 17.29 -17.18
CA TYR A 83 -17.96 16.71 -17.13
C TYR A 83 -18.67 17.06 -15.83
N ASN A 84 -17.95 16.97 -14.73
CA ASN A 84 -18.52 17.25 -13.44
C ASN A 84 -18.96 18.69 -13.32
N GLU A 85 -18.22 19.59 -13.93
CA GLU A 85 -18.61 20.96 -13.90
C GLU A 85 -19.93 21.20 -14.60
N LEU A 86 -20.21 20.34 -15.58
CA LEU A 86 -21.44 20.46 -16.27
C LEU A 86 -22.55 19.90 -15.50
N ILE A 87 -22.39 18.72 -15.06
CA ILE A 87 -23.48 18.12 -14.47
C ILE A 87 -23.51 18.21 -13.10
N ASN A 88 -22.75 18.43 -12.50
CA ASN A 88 -22.81 18.43 -11.39
C ASN A 88 -22.62 18.72 -10.42
N LYS A 89 -22.56 19.07 -10.25
CA LYS A 89 -22.32 19.38 -9.22
C LYS A 89 -23.11 18.89 -8.25
N GLY A 90 -23.90 18.61 -8.29
CA GLY A 90 -24.62 18.07 -7.45
C GLY A 90 -24.42 16.86 -7.05
N PHE A 91 -23.83 16.23 -7.60
CA PHE A 91 -23.81 15.05 -7.33
C PHE A 91 -22.81 14.76 -6.70
N SER A 92 -22.30 15.28 -6.47
CA SER A 92 -21.36 15.08 -5.90
C SER A 92 -21.23 14.46 -5.21
#